data_be25b92e4df93ce54cd128b79251291e
#
_entry.id   be25b92e4df93ce54cd128b79251291e
#
_cell.length_a   1.000
_cell.length_b   1.000
_cell.length_c   1.000
_cell.angle_alpha   90.00
_cell.angle_beta   90.00
_cell.angle_gamma   90.00
#
_symmetry.space_group_name_H-M   'P 1'
#
loop_
_entity.id
_entity.type
_entity.pdbx_description
1 polymer ?
#
loop_
_entity_poly.entity_id
_entity_poly.type
_entity_poly.pdbx_seq_one_letter_code
_entity_poly.pdbx_strand_id
1 'polypeptide(L)'
;APICQPSKSPWGKKAFRYFLGEDTESWLEWDATHLIRAFTQPSQHRLPILIDQGSVDAYLDQQLQPEQFITLAESIGYPLEFRMQHGYDHSYFFVASFVDDHLRHHARALCSDVEARYT
;
A
#
# COMPACT_ATOMS: atom_id res chain seq x y z
N ALA A 1 0.68 -6.84 3.06
CA ALA A 1 -0.03 -7.42 1.91
C ALA A 1 -1.38 -6.72 1.69
N PRO A 2 -1.38 -5.49 1.18
CA PRO A 2 -2.61 -4.74 0.94
C PRO A 2 -3.28 -5.13 -0.38
N ILE A 3 -4.58 -4.86 -0.47
CA ILE A 3 -5.28 -4.86 -1.76
C ILE A 3 -4.92 -3.55 -2.47
N CYS A 4 -4.09 -3.63 -3.50
CA CYS A 4 -3.54 -2.43 -4.15
C CYS A 4 -4.51 -1.77 -5.15
N GLN A 5 -5.51 -2.53 -5.64
CA GLN A 5 -6.50 -2.04 -6.59
C GLN A 5 -7.91 -2.52 -6.21
N PRO A 6 -8.47 -2.01 -5.10
CA PRO A 6 -9.74 -2.52 -4.57
C PRO A 6 -10.93 -2.32 -5.51
N SER A 7 -10.92 -1.31 -6.37
CA SER A 7 -11.98 -1.10 -7.35
C SER A 7 -12.07 -2.23 -8.39
N LYS A 8 -11.04 -3.07 -8.52
CA LYS A 8 -10.96 -4.17 -9.49
C LYS A 8 -10.85 -5.55 -8.86
N SER A 9 -10.60 -5.67 -7.57
CA SER A 9 -10.52 -6.96 -6.89
C SER A 9 -11.90 -7.40 -6.38
N PRO A 10 -12.19 -8.72 -6.30
CA PRO A 10 -13.47 -9.19 -5.77
C PRO A 10 -13.78 -8.70 -4.35
N TRP A 11 -12.80 -8.77 -3.44
CA TRP A 11 -12.98 -8.29 -2.06
C TRP A 11 -13.16 -6.78 -1.99
N GLY A 12 -12.39 -6.05 -2.76
CA GLY A 12 -12.47 -4.60 -2.82
C GLY A 12 -13.81 -4.11 -3.36
N LYS A 13 -14.29 -4.72 -4.45
CA LYS A 13 -15.62 -4.41 -5.02
C LYS A 13 -16.74 -4.64 -4.03
N LYS A 14 -16.68 -5.75 -3.27
CA LYS A 14 -17.66 -6.06 -2.23
C LYS A 14 -17.66 -5.01 -1.13
N ALA A 15 -16.47 -4.65 -0.62
CA ALA A 15 -16.33 -3.66 0.43
C ALA A 15 -16.76 -2.26 -0.05
N PHE A 16 -16.33 -1.84 -1.23
CA PHE A 16 -16.66 -0.53 -1.78
C PHE A 16 -18.15 -0.39 -2.05
N ARG A 17 -18.79 -1.42 -2.60
CA ARG A 17 -20.25 -1.42 -2.79
C ARG A 17 -20.98 -1.25 -1.47
N TYR A 18 -20.52 -1.93 -0.42
CA TYR A 18 -21.13 -1.86 0.91
C TYR A 18 -20.94 -0.48 1.55
N PHE A 19 -19.72 0.07 1.50
CA PHE A 19 -19.39 1.31 2.21
C PHE A 19 -19.59 2.58 1.40
N LEU A 20 -19.40 2.53 0.07
CA LEU A 20 -19.43 3.70 -0.81
C LEU A 20 -20.63 3.73 -1.76
N GLY A 21 -21.40 2.62 -1.85
CA GLY A 21 -22.56 2.51 -2.72
C GLY A 21 -22.24 2.01 -4.14
N GLU A 22 -23.21 2.11 -5.03
CA GLU A 22 -23.17 1.51 -6.38
C GLU A 22 -22.49 2.40 -7.43
N ASP A 23 -22.21 3.66 -7.13
CA ASP A 23 -21.50 4.54 -8.05
C ASP A 23 -19.99 4.22 -8.04
N THR A 24 -19.56 3.47 -9.06
CA THR A 24 -18.17 3.00 -9.18
C THR A 24 -17.17 4.12 -9.40
N GLU A 25 -17.58 5.28 -9.91
CA GLU A 25 -16.69 6.45 -10.03
C GLU A 25 -16.27 6.98 -8.67
N SER A 26 -17.15 6.93 -7.67
CA SER A 26 -16.82 7.33 -6.29
C SER A 26 -15.78 6.44 -5.63
N TRP A 27 -15.59 5.21 -6.11
CA TRP A 27 -14.59 4.28 -5.58
C TRP A 27 -13.16 4.69 -5.88
N LEU A 28 -12.94 5.41 -6.97
CA LEU A 28 -11.60 5.78 -7.44
C LEU A 28 -10.85 6.68 -6.46
N GLU A 29 -11.56 7.50 -5.72
CA GLU A 29 -10.98 8.35 -4.66
C GLU A 29 -10.37 7.54 -3.50
N TRP A 30 -10.70 6.25 -3.42
CA TRP A 30 -10.27 5.33 -2.36
C TRP A 30 -9.40 4.19 -2.90
N ASP A 31 -9.05 4.24 -4.17
CA ASP A 31 -8.23 3.20 -4.84
C ASP A 31 -6.78 3.65 -4.95
N ALA A 32 -5.88 2.95 -4.26
CA ALA A 32 -4.48 3.33 -4.19
C ALA A 32 -3.80 3.36 -5.57
N THR A 33 -4.13 2.42 -6.46
CA THR A 33 -3.56 2.37 -7.81
C THR A 33 -4.07 3.55 -8.66
N HIS A 34 -5.34 3.93 -8.52
CA HIS A 34 -5.86 5.12 -9.20
C HIS A 34 -5.22 6.39 -8.66
N LEU A 35 -5.10 6.51 -7.35
CA LEU A 35 -4.52 7.70 -6.70
C LEU A 35 -3.05 7.91 -7.09
N ILE A 36 -2.24 6.84 -7.14
CA ILE A 36 -0.83 6.97 -7.51
C ILE A 36 -0.67 7.31 -8.99
N ARG A 37 -1.56 6.83 -9.86
CA ARG A 37 -1.57 7.20 -11.29
C ARG A 37 -1.80 8.69 -11.48
N ALA A 38 -2.67 9.28 -10.69
CA ALA A 38 -3.03 10.70 -10.75
C ALA A 38 -2.15 11.59 -9.88
N PHE A 39 -1.16 11.03 -9.18
CA PHE A 39 -0.34 11.76 -8.21
C PHE A 39 0.63 12.70 -8.90
N THR A 40 0.48 14.00 -8.65
CA THR A 40 1.28 15.07 -9.28
C THR A 40 2.05 15.93 -8.28
N GLN A 41 1.97 15.62 -6.99
CA GLN A 41 2.63 16.40 -5.94
C GLN A 41 4.17 16.32 -6.05
N PRO A 42 4.89 17.41 -5.73
CA PRO A 42 6.35 17.40 -5.74
C PRO A 42 6.92 16.41 -4.73
N SER A 43 8.17 16.01 -4.96
CA SER A 43 8.83 14.95 -4.19
C SER A 43 8.88 15.19 -2.67
N GLN A 44 8.93 16.45 -2.23
CA GLN A 44 8.92 16.80 -0.81
C GLN A 44 7.61 16.47 -0.08
N HIS A 45 6.53 16.22 -0.82
CA HIS A 45 5.23 15.85 -0.27
C HIS A 45 4.93 14.35 -0.41
N ARG A 46 5.92 13.56 -0.86
CA ARG A 46 5.77 12.13 -1.07
C ARG A 46 6.20 11.37 0.19
N LEU A 47 5.23 10.92 0.96
CA LEU A 47 5.51 10.08 2.13
C LEU A 47 5.97 8.70 1.68
N PRO A 48 7.08 8.17 2.23
CA PRO A 48 7.56 6.84 1.90
C PRO A 48 6.52 5.75 2.20
N ILE A 49 6.39 4.79 1.29
CA ILE A 49 5.50 3.64 1.44
C ILE A 49 6.34 2.37 1.61
N LEU A 50 5.99 1.54 2.60
CA LEU A 50 6.56 0.22 2.79
C LEU A 50 5.47 -0.83 2.61
N ILE A 51 5.71 -1.78 1.69
CA ILE A 51 4.81 -2.92 1.46
C ILE A 51 5.59 -4.22 1.61
N ASP A 52 5.10 -5.13 2.46
CA ASP A 52 5.53 -6.51 2.51
C ASP A 52 4.47 -7.42 1.90
N GLN A 53 4.91 -8.39 1.10
CA GLN A 53 4.05 -9.35 0.41
C GLN A 53 4.65 -10.75 0.52
N GLY A 54 3.86 -11.72 0.98
CA GLY A 54 4.26 -13.12 1.00
C GLY A 54 4.26 -13.73 -0.41
N SER A 55 5.31 -14.47 -0.75
CA SER A 55 5.43 -15.07 -2.08
C SER A 55 4.48 -16.24 -2.32
N VAL A 56 4.01 -16.90 -1.25
CA VAL A 56 3.05 -18.02 -1.32
C VAL A 56 1.66 -17.63 -0.82
N ASP A 57 1.37 -16.34 -0.78
CA ASP A 57 0.06 -15.81 -0.44
C ASP A 57 -0.97 -16.24 -1.50
N ALA A 58 -1.98 -16.99 -1.08
CA ALA A 58 -3.02 -17.52 -1.97
C ALA A 58 -3.89 -16.41 -2.61
N TYR A 59 -3.89 -15.21 -2.05
CA TYR A 59 -4.69 -14.09 -2.53
C TYR A 59 -3.92 -13.11 -3.42
N LEU A 60 -2.64 -13.38 -3.67
CA LEU A 60 -1.74 -12.48 -4.40
C LEU A 60 -2.29 -12.09 -5.77
N ASP A 61 -2.69 -13.08 -6.58
CA ASP A 61 -3.08 -12.87 -7.98
C ASP A 61 -4.50 -12.32 -8.14
N GLN A 62 -5.45 -12.73 -7.30
CA GLN A 62 -6.86 -12.40 -7.47
C GLN A 62 -7.32 -11.21 -6.65
N GLN A 63 -6.70 -10.96 -5.51
CA GLN A 63 -7.16 -9.93 -4.57
C GLN A 63 -6.15 -8.80 -4.40
N LEU A 64 -4.88 -9.11 -4.16
CA LEU A 64 -3.88 -8.12 -3.73
C LEU A 64 -3.30 -7.34 -4.90
N GLN A 65 -2.91 -8.00 -5.96
CA GLN A 65 -2.53 -7.43 -7.26
C GLN A 65 -1.59 -6.21 -7.16
N PRO A 66 -0.37 -6.36 -6.60
CA PRO A 66 0.52 -5.22 -6.35
C PRO A 66 1.25 -4.70 -7.59
N GLU A 67 1.32 -5.47 -8.66
CA GLU A 67 2.23 -5.23 -9.80
C GLU A 67 1.99 -3.87 -10.47
N GLN A 68 0.73 -3.53 -10.73
CA GLN A 68 0.41 -2.26 -11.39
C GLN A 68 0.72 -1.06 -10.49
N PHE A 69 0.45 -1.18 -9.19
CA PHE A 69 0.80 -0.15 -8.22
C PHE A 69 2.31 0.08 -8.19
N ILE A 70 3.10 -1.00 -8.13
CA ILE A 70 4.58 -0.94 -8.14
C ILE A 70 5.07 -0.25 -9.41
N THR A 71 4.59 -0.69 -10.58
CA THR A 71 5.00 -0.12 -11.88
C THR A 71 4.70 1.37 -11.96
N LEU A 72 3.52 1.79 -11.52
CA LEU A 72 3.15 3.21 -11.50
C LEU A 72 3.99 4.02 -10.52
N ALA A 73 4.25 3.49 -9.33
CA ALA A 73 5.09 4.15 -8.33
C ALA A 73 6.52 4.36 -8.88
N GLU A 74 7.09 3.34 -9.49
CA GLU A 74 8.41 3.42 -10.13
C GLU A 74 8.44 4.45 -11.27
N SER A 75 7.40 4.49 -12.10
CA SER A 75 7.33 5.38 -13.25
C SER A 75 7.35 6.87 -12.87
N ILE A 76 6.84 7.22 -11.70
CA ILE A 76 6.82 8.60 -11.19
C ILE A 76 7.91 8.87 -10.14
N GLY A 77 8.78 7.89 -9.87
CA GLY A 77 9.82 8.00 -8.85
C GLY A 77 9.27 8.14 -7.43
N TYR A 78 8.12 7.51 -7.14
CA TYR A 78 7.54 7.54 -5.79
C TYR A 78 8.39 6.70 -4.83
N PRO A 79 8.68 7.16 -3.60
CA PRO A 79 9.49 6.41 -2.63
C PRO A 79 8.71 5.21 -2.08
N LEU A 80 8.74 4.11 -2.83
CA LEU A 80 8.12 2.83 -2.48
C LEU A 80 9.19 1.80 -2.23
N GLU A 81 9.19 1.19 -1.04
CA GLU A 81 9.92 -0.03 -0.74
C GLU A 81 8.94 -1.21 -0.75
N PHE A 82 9.03 -2.02 -1.79
CA PHE A 82 8.26 -3.26 -1.91
C PHE A 82 9.17 -4.45 -1.62
N ARG A 83 8.78 -5.28 -0.64
CA ARG A 83 9.56 -6.45 -0.25
C ARG A 83 8.73 -7.72 -0.46
N MET A 84 9.19 -8.58 -1.37
CA MET A 84 8.63 -9.93 -1.50
C MET A 84 9.28 -10.82 -0.42
N GLN A 85 8.47 -11.32 0.50
CA GLN A 85 8.93 -12.19 1.59
C GLN A 85 8.75 -13.65 1.18
N HIS A 86 9.86 -14.30 0.85
CA HIS A 86 9.85 -15.66 0.33
C HIS A 86 9.30 -16.67 1.34
N GLY A 87 8.35 -17.52 0.89
CA GLY A 87 7.77 -18.58 1.69
C GLY A 87 6.68 -18.15 2.68
N TYR A 88 6.36 -16.87 2.77
CA TYR A 88 5.29 -16.37 3.63
C TYR A 88 3.94 -16.36 2.91
N ASP A 89 2.89 -16.63 3.66
CA ASP A 89 1.50 -16.60 3.21
C ASP A 89 0.76 -15.34 3.73
N HIS A 90 -0.57 -15.35 3.67
CA HIS A 90 -1.44 -14.29 4.18
C HIS A 90 -1.92 -14.64 5.59
N SER A 91 -1.01 -14.60 6.58
CA SER A 91 -1.28 -15.06 7.95
C SER A 91 -0.78 -14.08 8.99
N TYR A 92 -1.23 -14.28 10.25
CA TYR A 92 -0.72 -13.52 11.39
C TYR A 92 0.78 -13.79 11.66
N PHE A 93 1.27 -14.96 11.31
CA PHE A 93 2.70 -15.25 11.40
C PHE A 93 3.50 -14.35 10.46
N PHE A 94 3.03 -14.14 9.25
CA PHE A 94 3.62 -13.17 8.32
C PHE A 94 3.61 -11.75 8.91
N VAL A 95 2.48 -11.29 9.42
CA VAL A 95 2.37 -9.97 10.06
C VAL A 95 3.31 -9.84 11.25
N ALA A 96 3.33 -10.83 12.15
CA ALA A 96 4.19 -10.82 13.33
C ALA A 96 5.67 -10.77 12.97
N SER A 97 6.07 -11.41 11.87
CA SER A 97 7.47 -11.44 11.42
C SER A 97 8.00 -10.07 11.00
N PHE A 98 7.15 -9.17 10.49
CA PHE A 98 7.57 -7.91 9.87
C PHE A 98 6.98 -6.65 10.50
N VAL A 99 6.06 -6.76 11.46
CA VAL A 99 5.37 -5.60 12.05
C VAL A 99 6.34 -4.61 12.71
N ASP A 100 7.44 -5.08 13.29
CA ASP A 100 8.45 -4.21 13.90
C ASP A 100 9.09 -3.27 12.87
N ASP A 101 9.33 -3.75 11.67
CA ASP A 101 9.87 -2.92 10.59
C ASP A 101 8.87 -1.83 10.17
N HIS A 102 7.57 -2.16 10.14
CA HIS A 102 6.52 -1.18 9.85
C HIS A 102 6.41 -0.13 10.96
N LEU A 103 6.51 -0.53 12.22
CA LEU A 103 6.54 0.42 13.35
C LEU A 103 7.74 1.35 13.24
N ARG A 104 8.93 0.83 12.94
CA ARG A 104 10.13 1.66 12.74
C ARG A 104 10.00 2.59 11.54
N HIS A 105 9.39 2.12 10.45
CA HIS A 105 9.13 2.93 9.26
C HIS A 105 8.29 4.16 9.60
N HIS A 106 7.19 3.96 10.30
CA HIS A 106 6.32 5.06 10.71
C HIS A 106 6.95 5.95 11.79
N ALA A 107 7.68 5.37 12.74
CA ALA A 107 8.38 6.13 13.76
C ALA A 107 9.41 7.10 13.17
N ARG A 108 10.16 6.69 12.15
CA ARG A 108 11.10 7.59 11.45
C ARG A 108 10.40 8.80 10.83
N ALA A 109 9.24 8.60 10.20
CA ALA A 109 8.50 9.69 9.60
C ALA A 109 7.88 10.63 10.64
N LEU A 110 7.38 10.08 11.75
CA LEU A 110 6.72 10.86 12.81
C LEU A 110 7.69 11.56 13.77
N CYS A 111 8.85 10.94 14.03
CA CYS A 111 9.83 11.45 15.02
C CYS A 111 10.89 12.37 14.41
N SER A 112 11.07 12.38 13.08
CA SER A 112 12.01 13.29 12.42
C SER A 112 11.72 14.77 12.72
N ASP A 113 10.45 15.12 12.90
CA ASP A 113 10.02 16.46 13.25
C ASP A 113 10.27 16.83 14.72
N VAL A 114 10.43 15.83 15.59
CA VAL A 114 10.70 16.02 17.01
C VAL A 114 12.18 16.39 17.23
N GLU A 115 13.09 15.72 16.57
CA GLU A 115 14.53 16.05 16.66
C GLU A 115 14.82 17.44 16.10
N ALA A 116 14.17 17.85 15.01
CA ALA A 116 14.31 19.18 14.45
C ALA A 116 13.77 20.30 15.36
N ARG A 117 12.83 19.99 16.25
CA ARG A 117 12.27 20.97 17.20
C ARG A 117 13.10 21.14 18.47
N TYR A 118 13.96 20.18 18.82
CA TYR A 118 14.77 20.18 20.04
C TYR A 118 16.27 20.39 19.79
N THR A 119 16.67 20.51 18.53
CA THR A 119 18.01 20.92 18.12
C THR A 119 18.02 22.32 17.53
#